data_55da21102f35164a6a046fcf8c45d1bd
#
_entry.id   55da21102f35164a6a046fcf8c45d1bd
#
_cell.length_a   1.000
_cell.length_b   1.000
_cell.length_c   1.000
_cell.angle_alpha   90.00
_cell.angle_beta   90.00
_cell.angle_gamma   90.00
#
_symmetry.space_group_name_H-M   'P 1'
#
loop_
_entity.id
_entity.type
_entity.pdbx_description
1 polymer ?
#
loop_
_entity_poly.entity_id
_entity_poly.type
_entity_poly.pdbx_seq_one_letter_code
_entity_poly.pdbx_strand_id
1 'polypeptide(L)'
;MKRIVFLSAFMIMAMISVHAKSYPFDMTHSYEVQIVRVAQQGTKFLKVWGIAGSPNKAMDRAMQDAVAACIFTCVAGNDIAGKIPALVTDPNAYNQHKKFFDTFFKKGEFMNYVQNANSGYPTGENNVKTSQGRKVGLYVVVMYDNLRKRLEDEGIIKALNSYF
;
A
#
# COMPACT_ATOMS: atom_id res chain seq x y z
N MET A 1 23.44 56.14 -23.82
CA MET A 1 23.84 54.72 -23.75
C MET A 1 23.29 54.11 -22.47
N LYS A 2 22.15 53.40 -22.57
CA LYS A 2 21.45 52.78 -21.44
C LYS A 2 21.96 51.35 -21.29
N ARG A 3 22.64 51.07 -20.16
CA ARG A 3 23.07 49.69 -19.81
C ARG A 3 21.90 48.95 -19.22
N ILE A 4 21.40 47.97 -19.94
CA ILE A 4 20.39 47.02 -19.44
C ILE A 4 21.12 45.94 -18.64
N VAL A 5 20.88 45.93 -17.32
CA VAL A 5 21.38 44.88 -16.44
C VAL A 5 20.32 43.76 -16.46
N PHE A 6 20.66 42.62 -17.10
CA PHE A 6 19.88 41.41 -17.02
C PHE A 6 20.10 40.79 -15.66
N LEU A 7 19.11 40.88 -14.77
CA LEU A 7 19.04 40.11 -13.53
C LEU A 7 18.52 38.72 -13.88
N SER A 8 19.43 37.76 -14.04
CA SER A 8 19.09 36.33 -14.11
C SER A 8 18.64 35.85 -12.76
N ALA A 9 17.33 35.74 -12.54
CA ALA A 9 16.76 35.07 -11.39
C ALA A 9 17.07 33.58 -11.49
N PHE A 10 18.07 33.13 -10.73
CA PHE A 10 18.40 31.71 -10.54
C PHE A 10 17.33 31.10 -9.64
N MET A 11 16.33 30.49 -10.28
CA MET A 11 15.23 29.78 -9.60
C MET A 11 15.81 28.51 -8.98
N ILE A 12 16.18 28.59 -7.71
CA ILE A 12 16.58 27.43 -6.91
C ILE A 12 15.32 26.58 -6.71
N MET A 13 15.18 25.57 -7.54
CA MET A 13 14.17 24.53 -7.38
C MET A 13 14.57 23.67 -6.18
N ALA A 14 14.03 24.01 -5.01
CA ALA A 14 14.20 23.22 -3.80
C ALA A 14 13.60 21.83 -4.08
N MET A 15 14.46 20.84 -4.34
CA MET A 15 14.07 19.44 -4.34
C MET A 15 13.62 19.08 -2.93
N ILE A 16 12.31 19.09 -2.71
CA ILE A 16 11.72 18.53 -1.50
C ILE A 16 11.97 17.03 -1.58
N SER A 17 13.04 16.58 -0.92
CA SER A 17 13.28 15.16 -0.69
C SER A 17 12.15 14.64 0.19
N VAL A 18 11.13 14.07 -0.42
CA VAL A 18 10.12 13.29 0.29
C VAL A 18 10.87 12.10 0.89
N HIS A 19 11.20 12.20 2.16
CA HIS A 19 11.75 11.07 2.92
C HIS A 19 10.63 10.05 3.03
N ALA A 20 10.61 9.08 2.12
CA ALA A 20 9.75 7.91 2.24
C ALA A 20 10.06 7.23 3.58
N LYS A 21 9.10 7.28 4.51
CA LYS A 21 9.22 6.59 5.79
C LYS A 21 9.33 5.10 5.50
N SER A 22 10.51 4.53 5.75
CA SER A 22 10.74 3.10 5.59
C SER A 22 10.04 2.37 6.73
N TYR A 23 9.08 1.51 6.40
CA TYR A 23 8.50 0.55 7.33
C TYR A 23 9.15 -0.81 7.04
N PRO A 24 9.69 -1.51 8.05
CA PRO A 24 10.18 -2.85 7.84
C PRO A 24 9.03 -3.73 7.35
N PHE A 25 9.21 -4.36 6.21
CA PHE A 25 8.27 -5.34 5.68
C PHE A 25 8.60 -6.71 6.26
N ASP A 26 7.60 -7.38 6.82
CA ASP A 26 7.73 -8.70 7.43
C ASP A 26 6.67 -9.64 6.85
N MET A 27 7.11 -10.66 6.12
CA MET A 27 6.25 -11.69 5.54
C MET A 27 5.54 -12.57 6.58
N THR A 28 6.07 -12.66 7.80
CA THR A 28 5.49 -13.48 8.88
C THR A 28 4.38 -12.73 9.63
N HIS A 29 4.18 -11.45 9.30
CA HIS A 29 3.16 -10.62 9.93
C HIS A 29 1.75 -11.08 9.54
N SER A 30 0.91 -11.26 10.54
CA SER A 30 -0.51 -11.57 10.33
C SER A 30 -1.28 -10.29 10.00
N TYR A 31 -1.85 -10.23 8.81
CA TYR A 31 -2.66 -9.09 8.38
C TYR A 31 -4.08 -9.17 8.94
N GLU A 32 -4.53 -8.13 9.63
CA GLU A 32 -5.93 -7.99 10.05
C GLU A 32 -6.69 -7.20 8.99
N VAL A 33 -7.24 -7.92 7.99
CA VAL A 33 -7.87 -7.34 6.80
C VAL A 33 -9.22 -7.99 6.58
N GLN A 34 -10.23 -7.17 6.27
CA GLN A 34 -11.60 -7.60 5.97
C GLN A 34 -12.11 -6.93 4.70
N ILE A 35 -12.87 -7.67 3.87
CA ILE A 35 -13.61 -7.08 2.76
C ILE A 35 -14.81 -6.32 3.35
N VAL A 36 -15.01 -5.08 2.88
CA VAL A 36 -16.17 -4.27 3.33
C VAL A 36 -17.36 -4.48 2.42
N ARG A 37 -17.15 -4.35 1.11
CA ARG A 37 -18.20 -4.47 0.08
C ARG A 37 -17.58 -4.69 -1.30
N VAL A 38 -18.44 -4.96 -2.26
CA VAL A 38 -18.02 -4.93 -3.68
C VAL A 38 -17.58 -3.50 -4.02
N ALA A 39 -16.42 -3.39 -4.62
CA ALA A 39 -15.82 -2.11 -5.05
C ALA A 39 -16.00 -1.91 -6.55
N GLN A 40 -15.50 -0.79 -7.08
CA GLN A 40 -15.42 -0.57 -8.52
C GLN A 40 -14.53 -1.62 -9.18
N GLN A 41 -14.79 -1.90 -10.47
CA GLN A 41 -13.97 -2.81 -11.25
C GLN A 41 -12.48 -2.44 -11.13
N GLY A 42 -11.64 -3.45 -10.99
CA GLY A 42 -10.19 -3.25 -10.82
C GLY A 42 -9.74 -2.86 -9.42
N THR A 43 -10.66 -2.62 -8.47
CA THR A 43 -10.33 -2.20 -7.11
C THR A 43 -10.90 -3.14 -6.05
N LYS A 44 -10.37 -3.04 -4.81
CA LYS A 44 -10.86 -3.75 -3.62
C LYS A 44 -11.07 -2.77 -2.48
N PHE A 45 -12.24 -2.81 -1.83
CA PHE A 45 -12.56 -1.96 -0.68
C PHE A 45 -12.46 -2.77 0.60
N LEU A 46 -11.48 -2.40 1.43
CA LEU A 46 -11.07 -3.17 2.61
C LEU A 46 -11.15 -2.33 3.87
N LYS A 47 -11.40 -2.98 5.02
CA LYS A 47 -11.07 -2.47 6.35
C LYS A 47 -9.82 -3.20 6.83
N VAL A 48 -8.83 -2.44 7.27
CA VAL A 48 -7.51 -2.98 7.65
C VAL A 48 -7.01 -2.30 8.91
N TRP A 49 -6.33 -3.04 9.77
CA TRP A 49 -5.74 -2.52 11.01
C TRP A 49 -4.22 -2.57 10.92
N GLY A 50 -3.60 -1.47 11.35
CA GLY A 50 -2.15 -1.39 11.55
C GLY A 50 -1.82 -1.03 12.98
N ILE A 51 -0.68 -1.53 13.47
CA ILE A 51 -0.16 -1.22 14.81
C ILE A 51 1.23 -0.59 14.67
N ALA A 52 1.42 0.56 15.31
CA ALA A 52 2.74 1.23 15.38
C ALA A 52 2.81 2.17 16.57
N GLY A 53 4.01 2.72 16.84
CA GLY A 53 4.26 3.61 17.98
C GLY A 53 3.49 4.94 17.95
N SER A 54 2.93 5.35 16.81
CA SER A 54 2.07 6.53 16.69
C SER A 54 0.93 6.28 15.72
N PRO A 55 -0.21 7.02 15.84
CA PRO A 55 -1.35 6.82 14.96
C PRO A 55 -1.02 6.97 13.47
N ASN A 56 -0.26 8.00 13.08
CA ASN A 56 0.13 8.20 11.68
C ASN A 56 0.95 7.01 11.14
N LYS A 57 1.91 6.51 11.93
CA LYS A 57 2.67 5.31 11.55
C LYS A 57 1.79 4.07 11.49
N ALA A 58 0.78 3.96 12.35
CA ALA A 58 -0.18 2.87 12.32
C ALA A 58 -1.08 2.93 11.07
N MET A 59 -1.47 4.14 10.63
CA MET A 59 -2.19 4.33 9.37
C MET A 59 -1.35 3.91 8.15
N ASP A 60 -0.09 4.35 8.09
CA ASP A 60 0.85 3.96 7.03
C ASP A 60 1.05 2.42 7.02
N ARG A 61 1.16 1.81 8.21
CA ARG A 61 1.26 0.35 8.35
C ARG A 61 -0.01 -0.35 7.86
N ALA A 62 -1.20 0.15 8.21
CA ALA A 62 -2.46 -0.40 7.72
C ALA A 62 -2.55 -0.38 6.19
N MET A 63 -2.14 0.72 5.54
CA MET A 63 -2.10 0.80 4.08
C MET A 63 -1.09 -0.18 3.47
N GLN A 64 0.09 -0.34 4.09
CA GLN A 64 1.08 -1.33 3.68
C GLN A 64 0.51 -2.75 3.78
N ASP A 65 -0.13 -3.07 4.91
CA ASP A 65 -0.70 -4.39 5.20
C ASP A 65 -1.86 -4.72 4.24
N ALA A 66 -2.67 -3.73 3.81
CA ALA A 66 -3.71 -3.93 2.80
C ALA A 66 -3.14 -4.37 1.45
N VAL A 67 -2.07 -3.71 0.99
CA VAL A 67 -1.39 -4.06 -0.27
C VAL A 67 -0.70 -5.42 -0.15
N ALA A 68 0.01 -5.66 0.96
CA ALA A 68 0.68 -6.93 1.21
C ALA A 68 -0.30 -8.11 1.28
N ALA A 69 -1.45 -7.93 1.92
CA ALA A 69 -2.52 -8.94 1.95
C ALA A 69 -3.02 -9.28 0.54
N CYS A 70 -3.25 -8.29 -0.32
CA CYS A 70 -3.65 -8.52 -1.71
C CYS A 70 -2.57 -9.25 -2.52
N ILE A 71 -1.29 -9.02 -2.22
CA ILE A 71 -0.18 -9.69 -2.92
C ILE A 71 -0.05 -11.15 -2.46
N PHE A 72 0.04 -11.39 -1.15
CA PHE A 72 0.52 -12.65 -0.59
C PHE A 72 -0.54 -13.51 0.08
N THR A 73 -1.73 -12.95 0.35
CA THR A 73 -2.74 -13.62 1.17
C THR A 73 -4.10 -13.63 0.49
N CYS A 74 -4.83 -14.72 0.64
CA CYS A 74 -6.25 -14.74 0.27
C CYS A 74 -7.04 -14.01 1.36
N VAL A 75 -7.72 -12.90 1.01
CA VAL A 75 -8.63 -12.24 1.94
C VAL A 75 -9.99 -12.91 1.89
N ALA A 76 -10.46 -13.38 3.04
CA ALA A 76 -11.75 -14.09 3.12
C ALA A 76 -12.91 -13.21 2.64
N GLY A 77 -13.83 -13.81 1.91
CA GLY A 77 -15.11 -13.17 1.54
C GLY A 77 -16.05 -13.02 2.73
N ASN A 78 -17.12 -12.29 2.51
CA ASN A 78 -18.25 -12.15 3.42
C ASN A 78 -19.57 -12.31 2.64
N ASP A 79 -20.71 -12.10 3.30
CA ASP A 79 -22.04 -12.25 2.70
C ASP A 79 -22.31 -11.26 1.53
N ILE A 80 -21.50 -10.21 1.41
CA ILE A 80 -21.69 -9.12 0.43
C ILE A 80 -20.70 -9.25 -0.73
N ALA A 81 -19.48 -9.74 -0.46
CA ALA A 81 -18.39 -9.78 -1.43
C ALA A 81 -17.61 -11.10 -1.37
N GLY A 82 -17.30 -11.66 -2.53
CA GLY A 82 -16.50 -12.86 -2.65
C GLY A 82 -15.06 -12.66 -2.17
N LYS A 83 -14.36 -13.77 -1.91
CA LYS A 83 -12.95 -13.74 -1.50
C LYS A 83 -12.06 -13.02 -2.53
N ILE A 84 -10.99 -12.40 -2.05
CA ILE A 84 -9.94 -11.84 -2.90
C ILE A 84 -8.79 -12.85 -2.93
N PRO A 85 -8.46 -13.46 -4.07
CA PRO A 85 -7.30 -14.35 -4.18
C PRO A 85 -6.00 -13.56 -4.03
N ALA A 86 -4.96 -14.20 -3.50
CA ALA A 86 -3.62 -13.65 -3.54
C ALA A 86 -3.16 -13.49 -4.99
N LEU A 87 -2.48 -12.39 -5.30
CA LEU A 87 -1.87 -12.18 -6.63
C LEU A 87 -0.69 -13.11 -6.86
N VAL A 88 0.09 -13.35 -5.81
CA VAL A 88 1.25 -14.23 -5.83
C VAL A 88 0.87 -15.54 -5.13
N THR A 89 0.91 -16.63 -5.89
CA THR A 89 0.54 -17.97 -5.40
C THR A 89 1.75 -18.86 -5.10
N ASP A 90 2.94 -18.50 -5.58
CA ASP A 90 4.17 -19.21 -5.26
C ASP A 90 4.64 -18.77 -3.85
N PRO A 91 4.70 -19.67 -2.86
CA PRO A 91 5.13 -19.33 -1.50
C PRO A 91 6.59 -18.87 -1.43
N ASN A 92 7.41 -19.17 -2.45
CA ASN A 92 8.81 -18.76 -2.50
C ASN A 92 9.06 -17.47 -3.30
N ALA A 93 8.03 -16.90 -3.91
CA ALA A 93 8.16 -15.71 -4.77
C ALA A 93 8.79 -14.52 -4.07
N TYR A 94 8.50 -14.30 -2.78
CA TYR A 94 9.14 -13.23 -2.01
C TYR A 94 10.67 -13.39 -1.99
N ASN A 95 11.17 -14.60 -1.72
CA ASN A 95 12.61 -14.84 -1.67
C ASN A 95 13.25 -14.71 -3.05
N GLN A 96 12.59 -15.22 -4.10
CA GLN A 96 13.04 -15.14 -5.49
C GLN A 96 13.12 -13.68 -5.97
N HIS A 97 12.18 -12.82 -5.55
CA HIS A 97 12.07 -11.42 -5.93
C HIS A 97 12.32 -10.45 -4.76
N LYS A 98 13.13 -10.87 -3.78
CA LYS A 98 13.35 -10.15 -2.52
C LYS A 98 13.76 -8.69 -2.73
N LYS A 99 14.67 -8.43 -3.68
CA LYS A 99 15.13 -7.07 -3.98
C LYS A 99 13.98 -6.15 -4.43
N PHE A 100 13.06 -6.67 -5.25
CA PHE A 100 11.88 -5.94 -5.67
C PHE A 100 10.96 -5.63 -4.48
N PHE A 101 10.52 -6.66 -3.73
CA PHE A 101 9.59 -6.47 -2.62
C PHE A 101 10.17 -5.59 -1.51
N ASP A 102 11.44 -5.77 -1.15
CA ASP A 102 12.10 -4.90 -0.18
C ASP A 102 12.10 -3.44 -0.66
N THR A 103 12.39 -3.18 -1.93
CA THR A 103 12.37 -1.84 -2.49
C THR A 103 10.95 -1.27 -2.55
N PHE A 104 10.00 -2.04 -3.04
CA PHE A 104 8.59 -1.70 -3.19
C PHE A 104 7.97 -1.24 -1.86
N PHE A 105 8.20 -2.00 -0.78
CA PHE A 105 7.69 -1.63 0.53
C PHE A 105 8.54 -0.57 1.25
N LYS A 106 9.86 -0.70 1.27
CA LYS A 106 10.75 0.25 1.99
C LYS A 106 10.76 1.64 1.39
N LYS A 107 10.69 1.77 0.05
CA LYS A 107 10.67 3.07 -0.62
C LYS A 107 9.27 3.67 -0.73
N GLY A 108 8.25 2.94 -0.27
CA GLY A 108 6.86 3.43 -0.27
C GLY A 108 6.17 3.37 -1.63
N GLU A 109 6.69 2.63 -2.63
CA GLU A 109 6.05 2.46 -3.94
C GLU A 109 4.63 1.89 -3.80
N PHE A 110 4.38 1.05 -2.80
CA PHE A 110 3.07 0.47 -2.50
C PHE A 110 1.97 1.53 -2.30
N MET A 111 2.31 2.74 -1.87
CA MET A 111 1.35 3.85 -1.69
C MET A 111 0.66 4.27 -2.99
N ASN A 112 1.26 3.98 -4.15
CA ASN A 112 0.65 4.25 -5.45
C ASN A 112 -0.54 3.30 -5.75
N TYR A 113 -0.71 2.25 -4.94
CA TYR A 113 -1.71 1.20 -5.15
C TYR A 113 -2.76 1.14 -4.05
N VAL A 114 -2.76 2.09 -3.12
CA VAL A 114 -3.73 2.14 -2.02
C VAL A 114 -4.13 3.56 -1.70
N GLN A 115 -5.42 3.78 -1.46
CA GLN A 115 -5.97 5.07 -1.06
C GLN A 115 -6.70 4.93 0.27
N ASN A 116 -6.46 5.88 1.18
CA ASN A 116 -7.25 6.03 2.40
C ASN A 116 -8.64 6.54 2.02
N ALA A 117 -9.68 5.80 2.40
CA ALA A 117 -11.09 6.09 2.10
C ALA A 117 -11.86 6.63 3.32
N ASN A 118 -11.19 6.97 4.41
CA ASN A 118 -11.85 7.58 5.57
C ASN A 118 -12.12 9.06 5.33
N SER A 119 -13.27 9.53 5.82
CA SER A 119 -13.66 10.96 5.78
C SER A 119 -12.97 11.81 6.85
N GLY A 120 -11.86 11.38 7.40
CA GLY A 120 -11.14 12.09 8.45
C GLY A 120 -10.19 11.19 9.21
N TYR A 121 -9.71 11.70 10.34
CA TYR A 121 -8.79 10.97 11.20
C TYR A 121 -9.55 9.86 11.96
N PRO A 122 -9.03 8.62 12.02
CA PRO A 122 -9.68 7.54 12.76
C PRO A 122 -9.80 7.86 14.25
N THR A 123 -10.99 7.65 14.80
CA THR A 123 -11.34 7.90 16.19
C THR A 123 -12.08 6.71 16.81
N GLY A 124 -12.32 6.75 18.12
CA GLY A 124 -13.04 5.71 18.85
C GLY A 124 -12.41 4.34 18.69
N GLU A 125 -13.21 3.34 18.35
CA GLU A 125 -12.79 1.94 18.18
C GLU A 125 -11.71 1.76 17.08
N ASN A 126 -11.64 2.69 16.14
CA ASN A 126 -10.64 2.68 15.07
C ASN A 126 -9.33 3.39 15.43
N ASN A 127 -9.12 3.78 16.70
CA ASN A 127 -7.87 4.38 17.17
C ASN A 127 -7.65 4.07 18.67
N VAL A 128 -7.19 2.88 18.96
CA VAL A 128 -7.05 2.35 20.33
C VAL A 128 -5.58 2.29 20.76
N LYS A 129 -5.32 2.58 22.02
CA LYS A 129 -4.00 2.36 22.63
C LYS A 129 -3.85 0.88 22.99
N THR A 130 -2.72 0.29 22.62
CA THR A 130 -2.35 -1.10 22.96
C THR A 130 -0.99 -1.15 23.65
N SER A 131 -0.59 -2.32 24.15
CA SER A 131 0.76 -2.54 24.68
C SER A 131 1.87 -2.35 23.64
N GLN A 132 1.54 -2.55 22.34
CA GLN A 132 2.48 -2.41 21.23
C GLN A 132 2.46 -1.01 20.58
N GLY A 133 1.65 -0.09 21.09
CA GLY A 133 1.49 1.26 20.55
C GLY A 133 0.04 1.63 20.23
N ARG A 134 -0.19 2.22 19.07
CA ARG A 134 -1.53 2.55 18.59
C ARG A 134 -1.97 1.55 17.54
N LYS A 135 -3.16 0.97 17.74
CA LYS A 135 -3.89 0.18 16.74
C LYS A 135 -4.88 1.10 16.03
N VAL A 136 -4.74 1.21 14.71
CA VAL A 136 -5.60 2.09 13.88
C VAL A 136 -6.27 1.27 12.81
N GLY A 137 -7.60 1.40 12.71
CA GLY A 137 -8.42 0.81 11.65
C GLY A 137 -8.69 1.81 10.54
N LEU A 138 -8.43 1.42 9.29
CA LEU A 138 -8.69 2.22 8.11
C LEU A 138 -9.62 1.51 7.13
N TYR A 139 -10.47 2.30 6.49
CA TYR A 139 -11.07 1.92 5.22
C TYR A 139 -10.14 2.35 4.09
N VAL A 140 -9.82 1.43 3.19
CA VAL A 140 -8.90 1.67 2.08
C VAL A 140 -9.44 1.10 0.78
N VAL A 141 -9.06 1.73 -0.33
CA VAL A 141 -9.27 1.20 -1.68
C VAL A 141 -7.92 0.76 -2.21
N VAL A 142 -7.78 -0.52 -2.52
CA VAL A 142 -6.59 -1.08 -3.19
C VAL A 142 -6.86 -1.16 -4.68
N MET A 143 -5.96 -0.61 -5.50
CA MET A 143 -5.98 -0.66 -6.96
C MET A 143 -5.45 -2.02 -7.43
N TYR A 144 -6.25 -3.07 -7.26
CA TYR A 144 -5.86 -4.46 -7.37
C TYR A 144 -5.36 -4.82 -8.78
N ASP A 145 -6.04 -4.34 -9.84
CA ASP A 145 -5.64 -4.65 -11.21
C ASP A 145 -4.36 -3.90 -11.61
N ASN A 146 -4.16 -2.65 -11.14
CA ASN A 146 -2.91 -1.93 -11.33
C ASN A 146 -1.75 -2.60 -10.59
N LEU A 147 -2.01 -3.08 -9.37
CA LEU A 147 -1.04 -3.83 -8.58
C LEU A 147 -0.67 -5.16 -9.29
N ARG A 148 -1.66 -5.89 -9.82
CA ARG A 148 -1.44 -7.08 -10.65
C ARG A 148 -0.55 -6.76 -11.84
N LYS A 149 -0.90 -5.73 -12.61
CA LYS A 149 -0.11 -5.32 -13.78
C LYS A 149 1.34 -4.99 -13.41
N ARG A 150 1.57 -4.32 -12.29
CA ARG A 150 2.93 -4.02 -11.80
C ARG A 150 3.74 -5.29 -11.52
N LEU A 151 3.10 -6.31 -10.94
CA LEU A 151 3.74 -7.60 -10.68
C LEU A 151 3.97 -8.42 -11.98
N GLU A 152 3.08 -8.29 -12.96
CA GLU A 152 3.24 -8.86 -14.32
C GLU A 152 4.43 -8.20 -15.05
N ASP A 153 4.50 -6.87 -15.03
CA ASP A 153 5.58 -6.11 -15.67
C ASP A 153 6.97 -6.42 -15.05
N GLU A 154 7.02 -6.82 -13.79
CA GLU A 154 8.24 -7.28 -13.09
C GLU A 154 8.53 -8.78 -13.31
N GLY A 155 7.63 -9.50 -13.98
CA GLY A 155 7.76 -10.95 -14.22
C GLY A 155 7.56 -11.82 -12.96
N ILE A 156 6.95 -11.29 -11.90
CA ILE A 156 6.68 -12.02 -10.65
C ILE A 156 5.50 -12.96 -10.83
N ILE A 157 4.49 -12.53 -11.60
CA ILE A 157 3.34 -13.34 -11.96
C ILE A 157 3.16 -13.36 -13.49
N LYS A 158 2.50 -14.40 -14.00
CA LYS A 158 2.21 -14.50 -15.43
C LYS A 158 1.14 -13.50 -15.83
N ALA A 159 1.33 -12.87 -17.00
CA ALA A 159 0.31 -12.02 -17.60
C ALA A 159 -0.96 -12.82 -17.95
N LEU A 160 -2.14 -12.21 -17.76
CA LEU A 160 -3.43 -12.86 -18.05
C LEU A 160 -3.56 -13.33 -19.50
N ASN A 161 -2.96 -12.61 -20.45
CA ASN A 161 -2.97 -12.94 -21.88
C ASN A 161 -1.99 -14.05 -22.27
N SER A 162 -1.19 -14.57 -21.35
CA SER A 162 -0.26 -15.69 -21.63
C SER A 162 -0.92 -17.08 -21.62
N TYR A 163 -2.23 -17.13 -21.42
CA TYR A 163 -3.02 -18.36 -21.39
C TYR A 163 -3.85 -18.59 -22.67
N PHE A 164 -3.68 -17.73 -23.69
CA PHE A 164 -4.36 -17.84 -24.99
C PHE A 164 -3.37 -17.99 -26.14
#